data_93f73e715b3704d3560c0f2c1cc0718a
#
_entry.id   93f73e715b3704d3560c0f2c1cc0718a
#
_cell.length_a   1.000
_cell.length_b   1.000
_cell.length_c   1.000
_cell.angle_alpha   90.00
_cell.angle_beta   90.00
_cell.angle_gamma   90.00
#
_symmetry.space_group_name_H-M   'P 1'
#
loop_
_entity.id
_entity.type
_entity.pdbx_description
1 polymer ?
#
loop_
_entity_poly.entity_id
_entity_poly.type
_entity_poly.pdbx_seq_one_letter_code
_entity_poly.pdbx_strand_id
1 'polypeptide(L)'
;MGITKKFTILHSNDMHGDFLAEVKAGSGHLIGGLALLSGYVNKVRREEKNVLYVIAGDMLQGSLIDSEYQGISTMEIMNYLAPDVVSLGNHEFDYGLPQLLFLEKMANFPIITANLYIKQYGKRLMKPYLILHVDGFDLMFIGILTEKVLDAVKKDKLVGSFISLDDAAHEVGIITDAYKNDDIDLTVLLTHIGYDSDLELAALLKPEWGVDMIVGGHSHTILQQPGQVNNILIAQAGVGTNQIGRFDIVVDDDTNSIIEWKWQLIPIEEGIAEPDMQLKAYIDSFAEVVDRKYNAIICKFTETMTHPSRTVETSMGNLFADALAEMAECDVMLVGSGSIRSKELGPAVTLKDYRACFPFEDYLSRFVITGAQLKRIFEHIMRPENRNNEGECYQVNGRIRAVYNNAAHDLVSLGFSGSPVVDDHTYTIGLIGYHILNSAAFLNITNDELLANGPSKVIATSVPDVLEEYLKSHQNIGRKVEGRLTYQ
;
A
#
# COMPACT_ATOMS: atom_id res chain seq x y z
N MET A 1 -36.13 12.66 -33.48
CA MET A 1 -35.56 11.40 -32.92
C MET A 1 -34.13 11.71 -32.61
N GLY A 2 -33.73 11.57 -31.37
CA GLY A 2 -32.36 11.78 -30.93
C GLY A 2 -31.37 10.88 -31.70
N ILE A 3 -30.13 11.29 -31.71
CA ILE A 3 -29.07 10.48 -32.27
C ILE A 3 -28.63 9.51 -31.15
N THR A 4 -28.59 8.22 -31.43
CA THR A 4 -28.09 7.24 -30.47
C THR A 4 -26.72 6.73 -30.91
N LYS A 5 -25.80 6.51 -29.96
CA LYS A 5 -24.48 5.95 -30.24
C LYS A 5 -24.12 4.83 -29.26
N LYS A 6 -23.36 3.88 -29.81
CA LYS A 6 -22.80 2.78 -29.03
C LYS A 6 -21.41 3.15 -28.54
N PHE A 7 -21.17 2.86 -27.27
CA PHE A 7 -19.85 2.95 -26.64
C PHE A 7 -19.53 1.63 -25.94
N THR A 8 -18.26 1.27 -25.94
CA THR A 8 -17.75 0.19 -25.10
C THR A 8 -16.85 0.78 -24.04
N ILE A 9 -17.21 0.65 -22.76
CA ILE A 9 -16.40 1.06 -21.62
C ILE A 9 -15.76 -0.18 -21.03
N LEU A 10 -14.45 -0.31 -21.20
CA LEU A 10 -13.62 -1.27 -20.50
C LEU A 10 -13.11 -0.62 -19.20
N HIS A 11 -13.09 -1.38 -18.12
CA HIS A 11 -12.56 -0.83 -16.88
C HIS A 11 -11.81 -1.84 -16.02
N SER A 12 -10.79 -1.35 -15.33
CA SER A 12 -10.04 -2.02 -14.27
C SER A 12 -10.03 -1.14 -13.01
N ASN A 13 -9.70 -1.73 -11.91
CA ASN A 13 -9.48 -1.09 -10.62
C ASN A 13 -8.51 -1.94 -9.79
N ASP A 14 -7.84 -1.34 -8.80
CA ASP A 14 -7.01 -2.06 -7.83
C ASP A 14 -5.99 -2.99 -8.51
N MET A 15 -5.26 -2.47 -9.49
CA MET A 15 -4.32 -3.27 -10.29
C MET A 15 -3.06 -3.64 -9.51
N HIS A 16 -2.64 -2.82 -8.54
CA HIS A 16 -1.59 -3.11 -7.57
C HIS A 16 -0.29 -3.62 -8.17
N GLY A 17 0.12 -3.06 -9.32
CA GLY A 17 1.36 -3.49 -9.96
C GLY A 17 1.36 -4.97 -10.39
N ASP A 18 0.21 -5.58 -10.61
CA ASP A 18 0.04 -6.95 -11.10
C ASP A 18 0.35 -7.02 -12.60
N PHE A 19 1.65 -7.03 -12.92
CA PHE A 19 2.13 -6.93 -14.30
C PHE A 19 2.30 -8.27 -14.99
N LEU A 20 2.58 -9.34 -14.23
CA LEU A 20 2.97 -10.64 -14.74
C LEU A 20 1.81 -11.61 -14.72
N ALA A 21 1.65 -12.35 -15.82
CA ALA A 21 0.67 -13.43 -15.87
C ALA A 21 1.07 -14.58 -14.93
N GLU A 22 0.06 -15.19 -14.30
CA GLU A 22 0.23 -16.31 -13.40
C GLU A 22 -0.29 -17.61 -14.02
N VAL A 23 0.22 -18.76 -13.56
CA VAL A 23 -0.31 -20.06 -13.98
C VAL A 23 -1.57 -20.36 -13.17
N LYS A 24 -2.70 -20.45 -13.85
CA LYS A 24 -3.99 -20.78 -13.24
C LYS A 24 -3.95 -22.18 -12.63
N ALA A 25 -4.25 -22.28 -11.34
CA ALA A 25 -4.26 -23.56 -10.63
C ALA A 25 -5.19 -24.58 -11.31
N GLY A 26 -4.67 -25.79 -11.58
CA GLY A 26 -5.41 -26.91 -12.12
C GLY A 26 -5.58 -26.95 -13.65
N SER A 27 -5.30 -25.86 -14.39
CA SER A 27 -5.40 -25.86 -15.87
C SER A 27 -4.05 -25.76 -16.58
N GLY A 28 -3.04 -25.20 -15.93
CA GLY A 28 -1.73 -24.92 -16.54
C GLY A 28 -1.72 -23.74 -17.53
N HIS A 29 -2.87 -23.11 -17.79
CA HIS A 29 -2.99 -21.92 -18.64
C HIS A 29 -2.63 -20.66 -17.88
N LEU A 30 -2.20 -19.63 -18.61
CA LEU A 30 -1.91 -18.31 -18.03
C LEU A 30 -3.22 -17.54 -17.77
N ILE A 31 -3.22 -16.80 -16.66
CA ILE A 31 -4.28 -15.85 -16.30
C ILE A 31 -3.64 -14.53 -15.87
N GLY A 32 -4.30 -13.42 -16.19
CA GLY A 32 -3.83 -12.08 -15.83
C GLY A 32 -2.59 -11.65 -16.59
N GLY A 33 -1.92 -10.64 -16.05
CA GLY A 33 -0.77 -9.97 -16.62
C GLY A 33 -1.16 -8.89 -17.63
N LEU A 34 -0.46 -7.76 -17.54
CA LEU A 34 -0.78 -6.58 -18.37
C LEU A 34 -0.60 -6.80 -19.86
N ALA A 35 0.32 -7.67 -20.27
CA ALA A 35 0.50 -7.96 -21.70
C ALA A 35 -0.73 -8.62 -22.33
N LEU A 36 -1.39 -9.51 -21.60
CA LEU A 36 -2.60 -10.19 -22.08
C LEU A 36 -3.81 -9.25 -21.99
N LEU A 37 -3.91 -8.47 -20.91
CA LEU A 37 -4.95 -7.45 -20.74
C LEU A 37 -4.85 -6.38 -21.83
N SER A 38 -3.65 -5.84 -22.11
CA SER A 38 -3.41 -4.92 -23.23
C SER A 38 -3.82 -5.53 -24.58
N GLY A 39 -3.45 -6.80 -24.80
CA GLY A 39 -3.86 -7.55 -25.98
C GLY A 39 -5.38 -7.58 -26.16
N TYR A 40 -6.13 -7.81 -25.07
CA TYR A 40 -7.59 -7.80 -25.08
C TYR A 40 -8.15 -6.39 -25.33
N VAL A 41 -7.67 -5.36 -24.63
CA VAL A 41 -8.07 -3.96 -24.86
C VAL A 41 -7.84 -3.55 -26.31
N ASN A 42 -6.67 -3.87 -26.86
CA ASN A 42 -6.31 -3.58 -28.24
C ASN A 42 -7.17 -4.36 -29.26
N LYS A 43 -7.55 -5.60 -28.93
CA LYS A 43 -8.51 -6.38 -29.73
C LYS A 43 -9.85 -5.69 -29.78
N VAL A 44 -10.42 -5.30 -28.64
CA VAL A 44 -11.72 -4.60 -28.58
C VAL A 44 -11.67 -3.28 -29.31
N ARG A 45 -10.60 -2.49 -29.16
CA ARG A 45 -10.40 -1.22 -29.91
C ARG A 45 -10.33 -1.41 -31.44
N ARG A 46 -9.93 -2.59 -31.93
CA ARG A 46 -9.95 -2.91 -33.36
C ARG A 46 -11.31 -3.41 -33.87
N GLU A 47 -12.05 -4.10 -33.01
CA GLU A 47 -13.31 -4.76 -33.38
C GLU A 47 -14.52 -3.83 -33.17
N GLU A 48 -14.47 -2.91 -32.20
CA GLU A 48 -15.56 -2.02 -31.84
C GLU A 48 -15.17 -0.55 -32.12
N LYS A 49 -16.20 0.30 -32.26
CA LYS A 49 -16.05 1.75 -32.32
C LYS A 49 -16.28 2.35 -30.93
N ASN A 50 -15.76 3.57 -30.70
CA ASN A 50 -16.00 4.34 -29.48
C ASN A 50 -15.67 3.52 -28.21
N VAL A 51 -14.46 2.94 -28.16
CA VAL A 51 -13.98 2.15 -27.03
C VAL A 51 -13.19 3.07 -26.08
N LEU A 52 -13.55 3.08 -24.82
CA LEU A 52 -12.84 3.75 -23.74
C LEU A 52 -12.33 2.72 -22.74
N TYR A 53 -11.11 2.88 -22.26
CA TYR A 53 -10.54 2.10 -21.19
C TYR A 53 -10.22 2.99 -20.00
N VAL A 54 -10.87 2.75 -18.85
CA VAL A 54 -10.77 3.58 -17.66
C VAL A 54 -10.30 2.77 -16.45
N ILE A 55 -9.62 3.43 -15.49
CA ILE A 55 -9.09 2.78 -14.31
C ILE A 55 -9.52 3.54 -13.06
N ALA A 56 -10.13 2.83 -12.12
CA ALA A 56 -10.65 3.39 -10.88
C ALA A 56 -9.66 3.21 -9.71
N GLY A 57 -8.46 3.82 -9.82
CA GLY A 57 -7.46 3.92 -8.76
C GLY A 57 -6.67 2.64 -8.45
N ASP A 58 -5.69 2.80 -7.56
CA ASP A 58 -4.79 1.77 -7.06
C ASP A 58 -4.04 1.02 -8.16
N MET A 59 -3.31 1.76 -8.99
CA MET A 59 -2.36 1.21 -9.97
C MET A 59 -1.08 0.75 -9.27
N LEU A 60 -0.68 1.48 -8.22
CA LEU A 60 0.57 1.30 -7.49
C LEU A 60 0.43 0.26 -6.37
N GLN A 61 1.58 -0.14 -5.81
CA GLN A 61 1.71 -0.96 -4.61
C GLN A 61 1.23 -2.43 -4.77
N GLY A 62 2.14 -3.37 -4.64
CA GLY A 62 1.82 -4.81 -4.67
C GLY A 62 2.89 -5.68 -5.33
N SER A 63 3.74 -5.14 -6.21
CA SER A 63 4.83 -5.89 -6.83
C SER A 63 6.20 -5.31 -6.53
N LEU A 64 7.24 -6.17 -6.62
CA LEU A 64 8.63 -5.72 -6.51
C LEU A 64 9.04 -4.80 -7.67
N ILE A 65 8.41 -4.94 -8.83
CA ILE A 65 8.66 -4.05 -9.98
C ILE A 65 8.18 -2.64 -9.65
N ASP A 66 7.03 -2.51 -9.00
CA ASP A 66 6.52 -1.20 -8.57
C ASP A 66 7.37 -0.60 -7.45
N SER A 67 7.58 -1.37 -6.36
CA SER A 67 8.24 -0.87 -5.15
C SER A 67 9.72 -0.54 -5.37
N GLU A 68 10.43 -1.29 -6.21
CA GLU A 68 11.84 -1.05 -6.52
C GLU A 68 12.08 0.34 -7.13
N TYR A 69 11.13 0.80 -7.94
CA TYR A 69 11.21 2.08 -8.66
C TYR A 69 10.22 3.13 -8.13
N GLN A 70 9.58 2.85 -6.97
CA GLN A 70 8.64 3.77 -6.32
C GLN A 70 7.59 4.32 -7.29
N GLY A 71 6.96 3.43 -8.07
CA GLY A 71 5.90 3.74 -9.01
C GLY A 71 6.35 4.22 -10.39
N ILE A 72 7.64 4.53 -10.60
CA ILE A 72 8.14 4.99 -11.92
C ILE A 72 7.91 3.92 -12.99
N SER A 73 8.30 2.68 -12.71
CA SER A 73 8.08 1.54 -13.61
C SER A 73 6.59 1.32 -13.91
N THR A 74 5.73 1.45 -12.89
CA THR A 74 4.29 1.35 -13.08
C THR A 74 3.79 2.42 -14.04
N MET A 75 4.20 3.67 -13.85
CA MET A 75 3.77 4.77 -14.70
C MET A 75 4.24 4.60 -16.16
N GLU A 76 5.48 4.14 -16.35
CA GLU A 76 6.00 3.83 -17.69
C GLU A 76 5.24 2.68 -18.35
N ILE A 77 4.94 1.61 -17.62
CA ILE A 77 4.14 0.47 -18.10
C ILE A 77 2.71 0.92 -18.43
N MET A 78 2.08 1.73 -17.57
CA MET A 78 0.73 2.25 -17.79
C MET A 78 0.65 3.20 -19.00
N ASN A 79 1.73 3.94 -19.30
CA ASN A 79 1.82 4.74 -20.50
C ASN A 79 1.74 3.89 -21.80
N TYR A 80 2.23 2.63 -21.77
CA TYR A 80 2.04 1.68 -22.86
C TYR A 80 0.61 1.15 -22.93
N LEU A 81 -0.01 0.87 -21.79
CA LEU A 81 -1.39 0.40 -21.72
C LEU A 81 -2.38 1.45 -22.21
N ALA A 82 -2.01 2.73 -22.06
CA ALA A 82 -2.74 3.90 -22.55
C ALA A 82 -4.23 3.92 -22.16
N PRO A 83 -4.57 3.98 -20.89
CA PRO A 83 -5.94 4.20 -20.46
C PRO A 83 -6.41 5.60 -20.88
N ASP A 84 -7.70 5.76 -21.15
CA ASP A 84 -8.28 7.03 -21.59
C ASP A 84 -8.48 7.98 -20.40
N VAL A 85 -8.81 7.46 -19.22
CA VAL A 85 -8.95 8.21 -17.95
C VAL A 85 -8.62 7.33 -16.77
N VAL A 86 -7.96 7.89 -15.77
CA VAL A 86 -7.64 7.20 -14.50
C VAL A 86 -8.05 8.09 -13.32
N SER A 87 -8.67 7.53 -12.28
CA SER A 87 -8.80 8.19 -10.98
C SER A 87 -7.69 7.76 -10.01
N LEU A 88 -7.44 8.56 -8.97
CA LEU A 88 -6.54 8.14 -7.91
C LEU A 88 -7.22 7.15 -6.97
N GLY A 89 -6.42 6.21 -6.41
CA GLY A 89 -6.75 5.44 -5.25
C GLY A 89 -5.87 5.82 -4.04
N ASN A 90 -5.93 5.04 -2.95
CA ASN A 90 -5.14 5.33 -1.75
C ASN A 90 -3.66 4.94 -1.90
N HIS A 91 -3.35 3.92 -2.66
CA HIS A 91 -1.97 3.44 -2.83
C HIS A 91 -1.14 4.34 -3.74
N GLU A 92 -1.73 5.25 -4.51
CA GLU A 92 -0.98 6.30 -5.21
C GLU A 92 -0.20 7.23 -4.27
N PHE A 93 -0.54 7.25 -2.96
CA PHE A 93 0.13 8.06 -1.94
C PHE A 93 1.22 7.34 -1.15
N ASP A 94 1.42 6.05 -1.33
CA ASP A 94 2.33 5.23 -0.52
C ASP A 94 3.79 5.70 -0.61
N TYR A 95 4.20 6.22 -1.75
CA TYR A 95 5.53 6.81 -1.94
C TYR A 95 5.60 8.32 -1.60
N GLY A 96 4.54 8.86 -1.00
CA GLY A 96 4.42 10.25 -0.56
C GLY A 96 3.98 11.21 -1.67
N LEU A 97 3.49 12.38 -1.23
CA LEU A 97 2.92 13.39 -2.13
C LEU A 97 3.90 13.90 -3.21
N PRO A 98 5.18 14.19 -2.91
CA PRO A 98 6.14 14.63 -3.93
C PRO A 98 6.30 13.60 -5.05
N GLN A 99 6.35 12.31 -4.71
CA GLN A 99 6.45 11.23 -5.69
C GLN A 99 5.18 11.12 -6.52
N LEU A 100 4.00 11.19 -5.91
CA LEU A 100 2.73 11.20 -6.64
C LEU A 100 2.67 12.33 -7.69
N LEU A 101 3.07 13.56 -7.30
CA LEU A 101 3.09 14.71 -8.23
C LEU A 101 4.10 14.51 -9.36
N PHE A 102 5.22 13.84 -9.09
CA PHE A 102 6.19 13.48 -10.12
C PHE A 102 5.61 12.43 -11.08
N LEU A 103 4.99 11.38 -10.55
CA LEU A 103 4.34 10.31 -11.33
C LEU A 103 3.19 10.86 -12.19
N GLU A 104 2.38 11.78 -11.66
CA GLU A 104 1.31 12.46 -12.44
C GLU A 104 1.88 13.21 -13.65
N LYS A 105 3.06 13.84 -13.52
CA LYS A 105 3.73 14.50 -14.65
C LYS A 105 4.33 13.53 -15.66
N MET A 106 4.67 12.31 -15.25
CA MET A 106 5.15 11.26 -16.15
C MET A 106 4.03 10.59 -16.95
N ALA A 107 2.79 10.60 -16.43
CA ALA A 107 1.66 9.99 -17.09
C ALA A 107 1.32 10.67 -18.42
N ASN A 108 1.16 9.86 -19.48
CA ASN A 108 0.71 10.31 -20.80
C ASN A 108 -0.83 10.25 -20.93
N PHE A 109 -1.51 9.92 -19.85
CA PHE A 109 -2.96 9.81 -19.75
C PHE A 109 -3.47 10.72 -18.61
N PRO A 110 -4.73 11.17 -18.68
CA PRO A 110 -5.31 12.03 -17.66
C PRO A 110 -5.54 11.28 -16.34
N ILE A 111 -5.09 11.89 -15.23
CA ILE A 111 -5.39 11.44 -13.87
C ILE A 111 -6.30 12.50 -13.25
N ILE A 112 -7.45 12.07 -12.69
CA ILE A 112 -8.48 12.96 -12.15
C ILE A 112 -8.83 12.62 -10.69
N THR A 113 -9.12 13.66 -9.89
CA THR A 113 -9.73 13.53 -8.56
C THR A 113 -10.34 14.87 -8.13
N ALA A 114 -11.62 14.86 -7.76
CA ALA A 114 -12.37 16.10 -7.49
C ALA A 114 -12.27 16.55 -6.03
N ASN A 115 -12.17 15.61 -5.09
CA ASN A 115 -12.28 15.87 -3.66
C ASN A 115 -10.95 15.93 -2.89
N LEU A 116 -9.86 16.26 -3.57
CA LEU A 116 -8.52 16.42 -2.99
C LEU A 116 -8.04 17.87 -3.11
N TYR A 117 -7.79 18.54 -1.97
CA TYR A 117 -7.48 19.96 -1.92
C TYR A 117 -6.17 20.27 -1.22
N ILE A 118 -5.48 21.31 -1.70
CA ILE A 118 -4.37 21.95 -0.98
C ILE A 118 -4.99 22.87 0.07
N LYS A 119 -4.93 22.48 1.35
CA LYS A 119 -5.61 23.16 2.47
C LYS A 119 -5.35 24.67 2.53
N GLN A 120 -4.09 25.06 2.35
CA GLN A 120 -3.69 26.47 2.46
C GLN A 120 -4.32 27.39 1.41
N TYR A 121 -4.64 26.85 0.24
CA TYR A 121 -5.12 27.65 -0.89
C TYR A 121 -6.58 27.36 -1.28
N GLY A 122 -7.21 26.34 -0.71
CA GLY A 122 -8.54 25.88 -1.10
C GLY A 122 -8.63 25.48 -2.59
N LYS A 123 -7.49 25.09 -3.19
CA LYS A 123 -7.43 24.68 -4.60
C LYS A 123 -7.30 23.16 -4.69
N ARG A 124 -7.99 22.57 -5.66
CA ARG A 124 -7.84 21.15 -5.95
C ARG A 124 -6.41 20.83 -6.33
N LEU A 125 -5.92 19.68 -5.86
CA LEU A 125 -4.55 19.22 -6.10
C LEU A 125 -4.37 18.78 -7.57
N MET A 126 -5.41 18.18 -8.15
CA MET A 126 -5.42 17.64 -9.51
C MET A 126 -6.66 18.12 -10.28
N LYS A 127 -6.75 17.73 -11.54
CA LYS A 127 -7.96 17.95 -12.33
C LYS A 127 -9.13 17.19 -11.71
N PRO A 128 -10.28 17.83 -11.48
CA PRO A 128 -11.42 17.17 -10.85
C PRO A 128 -12.18 16.24 -11.78
N TYR A 129 -12.17 16.53 -13.06
CA TYR A 129 -12.93 15.85 -14.11
C TYR A 129 -12.23 15.97 -15.46
N LEU A 130 -12.70 15.19 -16.41
CA LEU A 130 -12.32 15.26 -17.82
C LEU A 130 -13.59 15.13 -18.68
N ILE A 131 -13.68 15.92 -19.75
CA ILE A 131 -14.67 15.73 -20.80
C ILE A 131 -13.95 15.21 -22.03
N LEU A 132 -14.37 14.05 -22.53
CA LEU A 132 -13.90 13.45 -23.76
C LEU A 132 -14.94 13.66 -24.86
N HIS A 133 -14.52 14.25 -25.96
CA HIS A 133 -15.35 14.39 -27.14
C HIS A 133 -15.15 13.20 -28.09
N VAL A 134 -16.12 12.31 -28.17
CA VAL A 134 -16.03 11.05 -28.90
C VAL A 134 -17.17 10.92 -29.88
N ASP A 135 -16.87 10.95 -31.17
CA ASP A 135 -17.84 10.77 -32.26
C ASP A 135 -19.05 11.72 -32.20
N GLY A 136 -18.82 12.96 -31.70
CA GLY A 136 -19.82 14.00 -31.56
C GLY A 136 -20.62 13.96 -30.26
N PHE A 137 -20.24 13.13 -29.29
CA PHE A 137 -20.80 13.05 -27.92
C PHE A 137 -19.78 13.55 -26.92
N ASP A 138 -20.25 14.23 -25.88
CA ASP A 138 -19.45 14.72 -24.75
C ASP A 138 -19.63 13.81 -23.52
N LEU A 139 -18.56 13.13 -23.15
CA LEU A 139 -18.54 12.19 -22.04
C LEU A 139 -17.73 12.79 -20.89
N MET A 140 -18.38 13.04 -19.76
CA MET A 140 -17.78 13.58 -18.55
C MET A 140 -17.36 12.46 -17.59
N PHE A 141 -16.10 12.50 -17.14
CA PHE A 141 -15.57 11.63 -16.11
C PHE A 141 -15.19 12.45 -14.89
N ILE A 142 -15.63 12.06 -13.68
CA ILE A 142 -15.34 12.75 -12.42
C ILE A 142 -14.66 11.77 -11.48
N GLY A 143 -13.49 12.12 -10.92
CA GLY A 143 -12.75 11.27 -9.98
C GLY A 143 -13.16 11.50 -8.52
N ILE A 144 -13.41 10.46 -7.74
CA ILE A 144 -13.73 10.53 -6.31
C ILE A 144 -12.87 9.54 -5.51
N LEU A 145 -12.28 10.02 -4.42
CA LEU A 145 -11.31 9.26 -3.62
C LEU A 145 -11.86 8.93 -2.21
N THR A 146 -11.27 7.91 -1.55
CA THR A 146 -11.66 7.45 -0.22
C THR A 146 -11.18 8.35 0.93
N GLU A 147 -11.90 8.35 2.04
CA GLU A 147 -11.49 8.96 3.31
C GLU A 147 -10.19 8.39 3.89
N LYS A 148 -9.92 7.10 3.68
CA LYS A 148 -8.76 6.39 4.25
C LYS A 148 -7.42 6.90 3.77
N VAL A 149 -7.38 7.54 2.61
CA VAL A 149 -6.17 8.21 2.10
C VAL A 149 -5.67 9.27 3.07
N LEU A 150 -6.56 9.89 3.83
CA LEU A 150 -6.15 10.91 4.80
C LEU A 150 -5.25 10.38 5.91
N ASP A 151 -5.33 9.11 6.28
CA ASP A 151 -4.45 8.58 7.30
C ASP A 151 -3.00 8.50 6.79
N ALA A 152 -2.79 8.22 5.52
CA ALA A 152 -1.47 8.31 4.87
C ALA A 152 -1.02 9.76 4.65
N VAL A 153 -1.94 10.65 4.30
CA VAL A 153 -1.67 12.08 4.00
C VAL A 153 -1.74 12.97 5.25
N LYS A 154 -2.34 12.54 6.36
CA LYS A 154 -2.40 13.30 7.64
C LYS A 154 -1.02 13.71 8.17
N LYS A 155 0.02 12.98 7.80
CA LYS A 155 1.41 13.36 8.10
C LYS A 155 1.86 14.58 7.27
N ASP A 156 1.22 14.83 6.12
CA ASP A 156 1.47 16.00 5.29
C ASP A 156 0.42 17.08 5.59
N LYS A 157 0.83 18.13 6.32
CA LYS A 157 -0.04 19.22 6.73
C LYS A 157 -0.61 20.05 5.58
N LEU A 158 -0.15 19.80 4.34
CA LEU A 158 -0.44 20.63 3.16
C LEU A 158 -1.71 20.19 2.43
N VAL A 159 -2.09 18.92 2.51
CA VAL A 159 -3.20 18.35 1.76
C VAL A 159 -4.36 17.98 2.68
N GLY A 160 -5.58 18.18 2.22
CA GLY A 160 -6.80 17.74 2.87
C GLY A 160 -7.87 17.44 1.84
N SER A 161 -8.82 16.65 2.20
CA SER A 161 -9.94 16.33 1.32
C SER A 161 -11.26 16.64 2.02
N PHE A 162 -12.32 16.82 1.24
CA PHE A 162 -13.70 16.78 1.70
C PHE A 162 -14.17 15.35 1.47
N ILE A 163 -14.52 14.62 2.54
CA ILE A 163 -14.37 13.18 2.56
C ILE A 163 -15.61 12.43 2.99
N SER A 164 -16.57 13.11 3.56
CA SER A 164 -17.87 12.46 3.77
C SER A 164 -18.49 12.15 2.41
N LEU A 165 -19.33 11.15 2.35
CA LEU A 165 -20.08 10.85 1.12
C LEU A 165 -20.97 12.02 0.70
N ASP A 166 -21.50 12.79 1.68
CA ASP A 166 -22.24 14.02 1.42
C ASP A 166 -21.37 15.09 0.73
N ASP A 167 -20.11 15.26 1.19
CA ASP A 167 -19.18 16.20 0.56
C ASP A 167 -18.80 15.71 -0.85
N ALA A 168 -18.60 14.41 -1.04
CA ALA A 168 -18.31 13.83 -2.36
C ALA A 168 -19.50 14.04 -3.33
N ALA A 169 -20.74 13.80 -2.88
CA ALA A 169 -21.93 14.09 -3.65
C ALA A 169 -22.05 15.58 -3.97
N HIS A 170 -21.72 16.46 -3.02
CA HIS A 170 -21.72 17.90 -3.22
C HIS A 170 -20.68 18.33 -4.29
N GLU A 171 -19.46 17.75 -4.28
CA GLU A 171 -18.44 18.00 -5.30
C GLU A 171 -18.92 17.58 -6.70
N VAL A 172 -19.59 16.42 -6.82
CA VAL A 172 -20.20 15.99 -8.08
C VAL A 172 -21.21 17.04 -8.54
N GLY A 173 -22.11 17.48 -7.63
CA GLY A 173 -23.11 18.51 -7.94
C GLY A 173 -22.50 19.84 -8.39
N ILE A 174 -21.42 20.32 -7.73
CA ILE A 174 -20.73 21.54 -8.16
C ILE A 174 -20.20 21.42 -9.60
N ILE A 175 -19.64 20.26 -9.96
CA ILE A 175 -19.07 20.04 -11.28
C ILE A 175 -20.18 19.94 -12.32
N THR A 176 -21.19 19.11 -12.10
CA THR A 176 -22.28 18.92 -13.06
C THR A 176 -23.13 20.19 -13.23
N ASP A 177 -23.41 20.93 -12.14
CA ASP A 177 -24.11 22.21 -12.21
C ASP A 177 -23.36 23.29 -13.02
N ALA A 178 -22.02 23.24 -13.03
CA ALA A 178 -21.21 24.14 -13.87
C ALA A 178 -21.43 23.89 -15.36
N TYR A 179 -21.80 22.68 -15.75
CA TYR A 179 -22.05 22.25 -17.14
C TYR A 179 -23.52 22.02 -17.47
N LYS A 180 -24.46 22.43 -16.59
CA LYS A 180 -25.90 22.21 -16.80
C LYS A 180 -26.52 22.82 -18.06
N ASN A 181 -25.81 23.76 -18.70
CA ASN A 181 -26.22 24.38 -19.96
C ASN A 181 -25.44 23.83 -21.17
N ASP A 182 -24.49 22.93 -20.91
CA ASP A 182 -23.71 22.26 -21.93
C ASP A 182 -24.34 20.86 -22.17
N ASP A 183 -24.19 20.38 -23.37
CA ASP A 183 -24.77 19.09 -23.79
C ASP A 183 -23.81 17.96 -23.42
N ILE A 184 -23.89 17.50 -22.18
CA ILE A 184 -23.11 16.36 -21.69
C ILE A 184 -23.96 15.10 -21.84
N ASP A 185 -23.57 14.23 -22.77
CA ASP A 185 -24.34 13.05 -23.17
C ASP A 185 -24.23 11.89 -22.19
N LEU A 186 -23.10 11.78 -21.46
CA LEU A 186 -22.82 10.71 -20.49
C LEU A 186 -21.97 11.24 -19.35
N THR A 187 -22.37 10.95 -18.11
CA THR A 187 -21.57 11.27 -16.92
C THR A 187 -21.19 10.00 -16.15
N VAL A 188 -19.88 9.75 -16.02
CA VAL A 188 -19.30 8.58 -15.33
C VAL A 188 -18.47 9.04 -14.13
N LEU A 189 -18.74 8.50 -12.95
CA LEU A 189 -17.86 8.67 -11.81
C LEU A 189 -16.82 7.55 -11.79
N LEU A 190 -15.54 7.91 -11.63
CA LEU A 190 -14.46 7.00 -11.34
C LEU A 190 -14.14 7.12 -9.86
N THR A 191 -14.64 6.19 -9.06
CA THR A 191 -14.57 6.27 -7.60
C THR A 191 -13.54 5.28 -7.05
N HIS A 192 -12.90 5.64 -5.91
CA HIS A 192 -12.08 4.70 -5.19
C HIS A 192 -12.43 4.76 -3.69
N ILE A 193 -13.68 4.39 -3.36
CA ILE A 193 -14.28 4.52 -2.03
C ILE A 193 -14.85 3.20 -1.48
N GLY A 194 -14.86 2.15 -2.29
CA GLY A 194 -15.45 0.84 -1.96
C GLY A 194 -16.90 0.70 -2.37
N TYR A 195 -17.30 -0.54 -2.69
CA TYR A 195 -18.62 -0.83 -3.28
C TYR A 195 -19.82 -0.37 -2.43
N ASP A 196 -19.77 -0.62 -1.11
CA ASP A 196 -20.86 -0.19 -0.22
C ASP A 196 -20.99 1.35 -0.22
N SER A 197 -19.86 2.06 -0.21
CA SER A 197 -19.85 3.53 -0.31
C SER A 197 -20.28 4.03 -1.69
N ASP A 198 -20.00 3.27 -2.78
CA ASP A 198 -20.52 3.59 -4.11
C ASP A 198 -22.06 3.53 -4.16
N LEU A 199 -22.66 2.51 -3.52
CA LEU A 199 -24.13 2.39 -3.40
C LEU A 199 -24.73 3.56 -2.60
N GLU A 200 -24.10 3.93 -1.48
CA GLU A 200 -24.52 5.05 -0.65
C GLU A 200 -24.35 6.38 -1.39
N LEU A 201 -23.22 6.60 -2.07
CA LEU A 201 -23.00 7.79 -2.90
C LEU A 201 -24.07 7.92 -3.97
N ALA A 202 -24.36 6.85 -4.72
CA ALA A 202 -25.38 6.84 -5.75
C ALA A 202 -26.78 7.21 -5.21
N ALA A 203 -27.08 6.85 -3.95
CA ALA A 203 -28.34 7.22 -3.29
C ALA A 203 -28.40 8.72 -2.92
N LEU A 204 -27.24 9.37 -2.71
CA LEU A 204 -27.13 10.81 -2.40
C LEU A 204 -27.15 11.69 -3.65
N LEU A 205 -26.81 11.15 -4.83
CA LEU A 205 -26.77 11.90 -6.08
C LEU A 205 -28.19 12.27 -6.52
N LYS A 206 -28.35 13.53 -6.94
CA LYS A 206 -29.63 14.03 -7.43
C LYS A 206 -29.81 13.68 -8.91
N PRO A 207 -31.03 13.31 -9.35
CA PRO A 207 -31.28 12.98 -10.75
C PRO A 207 -30.90 14.09 -11.74
N GLU A 208 -31.08 15.35 -11.32
CA GLU A 208 -30.75 16.51 -12.15
C GLU A 208 -29.25 16.70 -12.42
N TRP A 209 -28.37 15.97 -11.74
CA TRP A 209 -26.94 15.96 -12.00
C TRP A 209 -26.53 15.03 -13.14
N GLY A 210 -27.45 14.19 -13.64
CA GLY A 210 -27.29 13.39 -14.85
C GLY A 210 -26.16 12.34 -14.77
N VAL A 211 -25.89 11.79 -13.57
CA VAL A 211 -24.89 10.73 -13.43
C VAL A 211 -25.49 9.39 -13.86
N ASP A 212 -24.85 8.71 -14.82
CA ASP A 212 -25.33 7.44 -15.39
C ASP A 212 -24.63 6.21 -14.82
N MET A 213 -23.34 6.36 -14.47
CA MET A 213 -22.51 5.20 -14.10
C MET A 213 -21.48 5.56 -13.04
N ILE A 214 -21.20 4.59 -12.17
CA ILE A 214 -20.06 4.58 -11.25
C ILE A 214 -19.19 3.36 -11.58
N VAL A 215 -17.92 3.61 -11.88
CA VAL A 215 -16.87 2.60 -11.94
C VAL A 215 -16.03 2.76 -10.68
N GLY A 216 -16.10 1.79 -9.77
CA GLY A 216 -15.51 1.86 -8.45
C GLY A 216 -14.30 0.97 -8.26
N GLY A 217 -13.62 1.15 -7.11
CA GLY A 217 -12.48 0.37 -6.65
C GLY A 217 -12.42 0.31 -5.12
N HIS A 218 -11.25 -0.02 -4.55
CA HIS A 218 -10.90 -0.04 -3.14
C HIS A 218 -11.32 -1.29 -2.36
N SER A 219 -12.53 -1.79 -2.55
CA SER A 219 -13.04 -2.97 -1.82
C SER A 219 -12.73 -4.30 -2.52
N HIS A 220 -12.06 -4.27 -3.69
CA HIS A 220 -11.74 -5.44 -4.50
C HIS A 220 -12.96 -6.32 -4.83
N THR A 221 -14.13 -5.71 -4.95
CA THR A 221 -15.38 -6.44 -5.15
C THR A 221 -15.48 -6.98 -6.56
N ILE A 222 -15.71 -8.29 -6.71
CA ILE A 222 -15.96 -8.94 -7.99
C ILE A 222 -17.46 -8.98 -8.25
N LEU A 223 -17.94 -8.16 -9.19
CA LEU A 223 -19.35 -8.09 -9.52
C LEU A 223 -19.68 -8.91 -10.78
N GLN A 224 -20.48 -9.95 -10.62
CA GLN A 224 -21.00 -10.72 -11.74
C GLN A 224 -22.12 -9.97 -12.49
N GLN A 225 -22.79 -9.06 -11.82
CA GLN A 225 -23.77 -8.13 -12.36
C GLN A 225 -23.55 -6.77 -11.68
N PRO A 226 -23.73 -5.64 -12.40
CA PRO A 226 -23.62 -4.32 -11.80
C PRO A 226 -24.72 -4.10 -10.76
N GLY A 227 -24.39 -3.34 -9.70
CA GLY A 227 -25.38 -2.74 -8.83
C GLY A 227 -26.15 -1.65 -9.56
N GLN A 228 -27.33 -1.30 -9.06
CA GLN A 228 -28.11 -0.20 -9.61
C GLN A 228 -28.84 0.55 -8.48
N VAL A 229 -28.61 1.86 -8.39
CA VAL A 229 -29.25 2.77 -7.44
C VAL A 229 -29.63 4.05 -8.20
N ASN A 230 -30.90 4.51 -8.08
CA ASN A 230 -31.38 5.71 -8.76
C ASN A 230 -31.10 5.74 -10.28
N ASN A 231 -31.20 4.60 -10.96
CA ASN A 231 -30.83 4.36 -12.37
C ASN A 231 -29.33 4.47 -12.67
N ILE A 232 -28.48 4.70 -11.68
CA ILE A 232 -27.02 4.74 -11.84
C ILE A 232 -26.48 3.30 -11.81
N LEU A 233 -25.74 2.91 -12.85
CA LEU A 233 -25.06 1.60 -12.91
C LEU A 233 -23.78 1.65 -12.10
N ILE A 234 -23.51 0.61 -11.28
CA ILE A 234 -22.35 0.58 -10.39
C ILE A 234 -21.58 -0.72 -10.63
N ALA A 235 -20.29 -0.62 -10.98
CA ALA A 235 -19.47 -1.80 -11.26
C ALA A 235 -18.06 -1.70 -10.65
N GLN A 236 -17.54 -2.88 -10.25
CA GLN A 236 -16.14 -3.12 -9.90
C GLN A 236 -15.69 -4.44 -10.52
N ALA A 237 -14.41 -4.54 -10.88
CA ALA A 237 -13.84 -5.70 -11.56
C ALA A 237 -12.92 -6.55 -10.67
N GLY A 238 -12.98 -6.38 -9.35
CA GLY A 238 -12.13 -7.13 -8.42
C GLY A 238 -10.77 -6.49 -8.18
N VAL A 239 -9.70 -7.27 -8.25
CA VAL A 239 -8.32 -6.83 -8.00
C VAL A 239 -7.37 -7.46 -9.03
N GLY A 240 -6.26 -6.79 -9.31
CA GLY A 240 -5.23 -7.27 -10.25
C GLY A 240 -5.67 -7.21 -11.71
N THR A 241 -5.11 -8.12 -12.50
CA THR A 241 -5.28 -8.15 -13.95
C THR A 241 -6.01 -9.40 -14.45
N ASN A 242 -6.51 -10.25 -13.54
CA ASN A 242 -7.14 -11.52 -13.87
C ASN A 242 -8.49 -11.37 -14.60
N GLN A 243 -9.10 -10.23 -14.53
CA GLN A 243 -10.35 -9.89 -15.19
C GLN A 243 -10.43 -8.40 -15.54
N ILE A 244 -11.32 -8.05 -16.44
CA ILE A 244 -11.66 -6.69 -16.84
C ILE A 244 -13.19 -6.57 -16.94
N GLY A 245 -13.75 -5.46 -16.49
CA GLY A 245 -15.15 -5.12 -16.68
C GLY A 245 -15.37 -4.58 -18.09
N ARG A 246 -16.48 -4.97 -18.71
CA ARG A 246 -16.93 -4.48 -20.02
C ARG A 246 -18.38 -4.09 -20.00
N PHE A 247 -18.65 -2.83 -20.26
CA PHE A 247 -19.97 -2.33 -20.61
C PHE A 247 -20.06 -2.04 -22.11
N ASP A 248 -21.06 -2.60 -22.78
CA ASP A 248 -21.50 -2.18 -24.10
C ASP A 248 -22.80 -1.38 -23.87
N ILE A 249 -22.77 -0.07 -24.14
CA ILE A 249 -23.88 0.86 -23.82
C ILE A 249 -24.37 1.57 -25.08
N VAL A 250 -25.63 1.99 -25.05
CA VAL A 250 -26.23 2.91 -26.04
C VAL A 250 -26.62 4.19 -25.30
N VAL A 251 -26.06 5.30 -25.73
CA VAL A 251 -26.36 6.64 -25.22
C VAL A 251 -27.24 7.39 -26.21
N ASP A 252 -28.25 8.10 -25.71
CA ASP A 252 -29.18 8.91 -26.48
C ASP A 252 -28.94 10.39 -26.18
N ASP A 253 -28.71 11.24 -27.23
CA ASP A 253 -28.39 12.65 -27.10
C ASP A 253 -29.63 13.54 -26.78
N ASP A 254 -30.85 13.08 -26.97
CA ASP A 254 -32.05 13.81 -26.56
C ASP A 254 -32.28 13.70 -25.04
N THR A 255 -31.88 12.55 -24.43
CA THR A 255 -32.09 12.28 -22.99
C THR A 255 -30.80 12.37 -22.18
N ASN A 256 -29.67 12.48 -22.85
CA ASN A 256 -28.32 12.52 -22.25
C ASN A 256 -28.13 11.41 -21.23
N SER A 257 -28.41 10.18 -21.62
CA SER A 257 -28.40 9.03 -20.72
C SER A 257 -28.24 7.69 -21.43
N ILE A 258 -27.89 6.68 -20.65
CA ILE A 258 -27.82 5.30 -21.12
C ILE A 258 -29.25 4.74 -21.28
N ILE A 259 -29.63 4.34 -22.50
CA ILE A 259 -30.93 3.74 -22.82
C ILE A 259 -30.88 2.22 -22.95
N GLU A 260 -29.71 1.65 -23.29
CA GLU A 260 -29.48 0.22 -23.35
C GLU A 260 -28.08 -0.09 -22.82
N TRP A 261 -27.91 -1.20 -22.12
CA TRP A 261 -26.62 -1.65 -21.66
C TRP A 261 -26.50 -3.17 -21.57
N LYS A 262 -25.25 -3.64 -21.71
CA LYS A 262 -24.86 -5.03 -21.47
C LYS A 262 -23.58 -5.03 -20.65
N TRP A 263 -23.53 -5.86 -19.63
CA TRP A 263 -22.39 -6.06 -18.76
C TRP A 263 -21.74 -7.42 -18.95
N GLN A 264 -20.42 -7.47 -18.89
CA GLN A 264 -19.64 -8.71 -18.85
C GLN A 264 -18.40 -8.48 -17.98
N LEU A 265 -18.15 -9.40 -17.06
CA LEU A 265 -16.85 -9.52 -16.40
C LEU A 265 -16.04 -10.53 -17.23
N ILE A 266 -15.00 -10.04 -17.90
CA ILE A 266 -14.21 -10.84 -18.85
C ILE A 266 -12.96 -11.35 -18.13
N PRO A 267 -12.77 -12.68 -18.01
CA PRO A 267 -11.52 -13.24 -17.50
C PRO A 267 -10.41 -13.02 -18.54
N ILE A 268 -9.28 -12.52 -18.06
CA ILE A 268 -8.07 -12.32 -18.89
C ILE A 268 -7.25 -13.60 -18.84
N GLU A 269 -7.60 -14.54 -19.70
CA GLU A 269 -6.99 -15.88 -19.78
C GLU A 269 -6.30 -16.07 -21.13
N GLU A 270 -5.35 -17.00 -21.17
CA GLU A 270 -4.70 -17.43 -22.40
C GLU A 270 -5.72 -17.81 -23.48
N GLY A 271 -5.58 -17.24 -24.67
CA GLY A 271 -6.48 -17.44 -25.80
C GLY A 271 -7.60 -16.38 -25.93
N ILE A 272 -7.81 -15.49 -24.96
CA ILE A 272 -8.80 -14.40 -25.08
C ILE A 272 -8.40 -13.38 -26.18
N ALA A 273 -7.11 -13.11 -26.26
CA ALA A 273 -6.47 -12.26 -27.27
C ALA A 273 -5.00 -12.63 -27.42
N GLU A 274 -4.35 -12.17 -28.50
CA GLU A 274 -2.89 -12.21 -28.62
C GLU A 274 -2.27 -11.24 -27.61
N PRO A 275 -1.31 -11.67 -26.79
CA PRO A 275 -0.63 -10.78 -25.85
C PRO A 275 0.07 -9.63 -26.58
N ASP A 276 0.12 -8.48 -25.95
CA ASP A 276 0.94 -7.35 -26.40
C ASP A 276 2.42 -7.67 -26.13
N MET A 277 3.11 -8.13 -27.16
CA MET A 277 4.49 -8.59 -27.05
C MET A 277 5.48 -7.44 -26.82
N GLN A 278 5.16 -6.19 -27.20
CA GLN A 278 6.01 -5.05 -26.91
C GLN A 278 5.91 -4.68 -25.44
N LEU A 279 4.70 -4.60 -24.92
CA LEU A 279 4.48 -4.38 -23.49
C LEU A 279 5.08 -5.52 -22.65
N LYS A 280 4.90 -6.78 -23.09
CA LYS A 280 5.53 -7.93 -22.42
C LYS A 280 7.03 -7.79 -22.32
N ALA A 281 7.72 -7.51 -23.41
CA ALA A 281 9.17 -7.35 -23.43
C ALA A 281 9.63 -6.19 -22.52
N TYR A 282 8.82 -5.14 -22.45
CA TYR A 282 9.11 -4.00 -21.59
C TYR A 282 8.97 -4.36 -20.10
N ILE A 283 7.90 -5.04 -19.71
CA ILE A 283 7.70 -5.54 -18.35
C ILE A 283 8.81 -6.55 -17.97
N ASP A 284 9.12 -7.48 -18.87
CA ASP A 284 10.17 -8.48 -18.65
C ASP A 284 11.54 -7.82 -18.36
N SER A 285 11.82 -6.68 -19.00
CA SER A 285 13.07 -5.94 -18.74
C SER A 285 13.19 -5.41 -17.30
N PHE A 286 12.10 -4.96 -16.70
CA PHE A 286 12.04 -4.60 -15.28
C PHE A 286 12.13 -5.84 -14.40
N ALA A 287 11.33 -6.88 -14.72
CA ALA A 287 11.30 -8.13 -13.97
C ALA A 287 12.70 -8.77 -13.88
N GLU A 288 13.47 -8.83 -14.97
CA GLU A 288 14.84 -9.38 -14.99
C GLU A 288 15.79 -8.62 -14.06
N VAL A 289 15.71 -7.29 -14.01
CA VAL A 289 16.55 -6.46 -13.13
C VAL A 289 16.17 -6.70 -11.67
N VAL A 290 14.88 -6.68 -11.37
CA VAL A 290 14.34 -6.91 -10.03
C VAL A 290 14.66 -8.31 -9.56
N ASP A 291 14.39 -9.33 -10.38
CA ASP A 291 14.68 -10.73 -10.04
C ASP A 291 16.16 -10.96 -9.76
N ARG A 292 17.04 -10.38 -10.57
CA ARG A 292 18.47 -10.47 -10.35
C ARG A 292 18.90 -9.84 -9.02
N LYS A 293 18.34 -8.68 -8.68
CA LYS A 293 18.59 -7.97 -7.43
C LYS A 293 18.06 -8.75 -6.23
N TYR A 294 16.79 -9.13 -6.28
CA TYR A 294 16.09 -9.71 -5.13
C TYR A 294 16.40 -11.19 -4.91
N ASN A 295 16.78 -11.94 -5.94
CA ASN A 295 17.27 -13.33 -5.81
C ASN A 295 18.78 -13.41 -5.52
N ALA A 296 19.49 -12.28 -5.49
CA ALA A 296 20.90 -12.27 -5.08
C ALA A 296 21.03 -12.71 -3.62
N ILE A 297 21.98 -13.62 -3.36
CA ILE A 297 22.33 -14.01 -1.99
C ILE A 297 23.09 -12.84 -1.36
N ILE A 298 22.52 -12.24 -0.33
CA ILE A 298 23.12 -11.11 0.41
C ILE A 298 23.94 -11.58 1.61
N CYS A 299 23.58 -12.74 2.20
CA CYS A 299 24.25 -13.28 3.36
C CYS A 299 24.18 -14.81 3.39
N LYS A 300 25.14 -15.44 4.07
CA LYS A 300 25.07 -16.84 4.45
C LYS A 300 25.11 -16.96 5.96
N PHE A 301 24.20 -17.77 6.51
CA PHE A 301 24.18 -18.12 7.94
C PHE A 301 24.86 -19.47 8.17
N THR A 302 25.39 -19.66 9.36
CA THR A 302 25.96 -20.95 9.76
C THR A 302 24.89 -22.05 9.90
N GLU A 303 23.66 -21.64 10.18
CA GLU A 303 22.46 -22.48 10.27
C GLU A 303 21.23 -21.63 10.00
N THR A 304 20.09 -22.25 9.70
CA THR A 304 18.82 -21.53 9.54
C THR A 304 18.46 -20.80 10.82
N MET A 305 18.23 -19.47 10.74
CA MET A 305 17.70 -18.69 11.87
C MET A 305 16.21 -18.87 11.95
N THR A 306 15.69 -18.99 13.17
CA THR A 306 14.27 -19.28 13.40
C THR A 306 13.57 -18.22 14.26
N HIS A 307 12.29 -17.99 13.96
CA HIS A 307 11.36 -17.16 14.74
C HIS A 307 9.99 -17.86 14.84
N PRO A 308 9.91 -19.00 15.53
CA PRO A 308 8.71 -19.84 15.54
C PRO A 308 7.51 -19.18 16.24
N SER A 309 7.79 -18.27 17.18
CA SER A 309 6.79 -17.53 17.93
C SER A 309 7.30 -16.13 18.26
N ARG A 310 6.40 -15.16 18.20
CA ARG A 310 6.69 -13.77 18.59
C ARG A 310 6.73 -13.54 20.11
N THR A 311 6.38 -14.55 20.93
CA THR A 311 6.24 -14.43 22.38
C THR A 311 7.45 -14.94 23.17
N VAL A 312 8.49 -15.40 22.49
CA VAL A 312 9.72 -15.95 23.10
C VAL A 312 10.97 -15.36 22.45
N GLU A 313 12.10 -15.49 23.14
CA GLU A 313 13.41 -15.23 22.56
C GLU A 313 13.67 -16.18 21.38
N THR A 314 14.25 -15.66 20.30
CA THR A 314 14.51 -16.45 19.09
C THR A 314 15.89 -16.18 18.52
N SER A 315 16.46 -17.13 17.76
CA SER A 315 17.76 -16.95 17.12
C SER A 315 17.77 -15.81 16.11
N MET A 316 16.68 -15.67 15.35
CA MET A 316 16.49 -14.59 14.38
C MET A 316 16.32 -13.23 15.07
N GLY A 317 15.52 -13.18 16.14
CA GLY A 317 15.34 -11.98 16.95
C GLY A 317 16.66 -11.51 17.59
N ASN A 318 17.44 -12.46 18.11
CA ASN A 318 18.76 -12.18 18.64
C ASN A 318 19.73 -11.62 17.58
N LEU A 319 19.67 -12.16 16.35
CA LEU A 319 20.50 -11.67 15.24
C LEU A 319 20.15 -10.22 14.91
N PHE A 320 18.88 -9.91 14.72
CA PHE A 320 18.46 -8.56 14.33
C PHE A 320 18.68 -7.53 15.46
N ALA A 321 18.44 -7.92 16.71
CA ALA A 321 18.72 -7.04 17.85
C ALA A 321 20.22 -6.76 18.00
N ASP A 322 21.08 -7.76 17.80
CA ASP A 322 22.55 -7.56 17.83
C ASP A 322 23.02 -6.68 16.68
N ALA A 323 22.54 -6.94 15.47
CA ALA A 323 22.90 -6.17 14.27
C ALA A 323 22.52 -4.68 14.42
N LEU A 324 21.29 -4.42 14.84
CA LEU A 324 20.83 -3.03 15.03
C LEU A 324 21.53 -2.35 16.21
N ALA A 325 21.86 -3.07 17.29
CA ALA A 325 22.64 -2.51 18.40
C ALA A 325 24.04 -2.08 17.98
N GLU A 326 24.68 -2.88 17.13
CA GLU A 326 26.00 -2.59 16.56
C GLU A 326 25.94 -1.37 15.64
N MET A 327 25.00 -1.35 14.70
CA MET A 327 24.84 -0.25 13.74
C MET A 327 24.40 1.07 14.43
N ALA A 328 23.60 0.99 15.49
CA ALA A 328 23.20 2.14 16.27
C ALA A 328 24.24 2.59 17.31
N GLU A 329 25.30 1.81 17.53
CA GLU A 329 26.28 2.02 18.60
C GLU A 329 25.58 2.23 19.94
N CYS A 330 24.58 1.42 20.28
CA CYS A 330 23.81 1.56 21.51
C CYS A 330 24.06 0.42 22.51
N ASP A 331 23.83 0.69 23.79
CA ASP A 331 23.96 -0.30 24.87
C ASP A 331 22.85 -1.31 24.82
N VAL A 332 21.63 -0.86 24.58
CA VAL A 332 20.41 -1.66 24.58
C VAL A 332 19.67 -1.44 23.26
N MET A 333 19.27 -2.51 22.59
CA MET A 333 18.40 -2.47 21.43
C MET A 333 17.13 -3.25 21.70
N LEU A 334 15.97 -2.64 21.47
CA LEU A 334 14.67 -3.29 21.52
C LEU A 334 14.12 -3.44 20.12
N VAL A 335 13.88 -4.70 19.69
CA VAL A 335 13.24 -5.01 18.41
C VAL A 335 11.91 -5.68 18.71
N GLY A 336 10.81 -5.09 18.28
CA GLY A 336 9.49 -5.71 18.41
C GLY A 336 9.45 -7.03 17.66
N SER A 337 9.08 -8.11 18.34
CA SER A 337 8.95 -9.45 17.74
C SER A 337 7.97 -9.45 16.57
N GLY A 338 6.96 -8.58 16.61
CA GLY A 338 5.98 -8.41 15.54
C GLY A 338 6.58 -7.89 14.23
N SER A 339 7.75 -7.24 14.26
CA SER A 339 8.46 -6.77 13.07
C SER A 339 9.09 -7.91 12.25
N ILE A 340 9.25 -9.10 12.84
CA ILE A 340 9.80 -10.30 12.19
C ILE A 340 8.64 -11.17 11.68
N ARG A 341 8.50 -11.28 10.36
CA ARG A 341 7.32 -11.89 9.73
C ARG A 341 7.53 -13.32 9.25
N SER A 342 8.78 -13.74 9.02
CA SER A 342 9.11 -15.11 8.62
C SER A 342 9.43 -15.99 9.84
N LYS A 343 9.03 -17.26 9.77
CA LYS A 343 9.37 -18.24 10.80
C LYS A 343 10.81 -18.73 10.70
N GLU A 344 11.39 -18.69 9.51
CA GLU A 344 12.74 -19.16 9.19
C GLU A 344 13.38 -18.23 8.16
N LEU A 345 14.72 -18.11 8.25
CA LEU A 345 15.53 -17.37 7.29
C LEU A 345 16.87 -18.07 7.12
N GLY A 346 17.34 -18.27 5.88
CA GLY A 346 18.63 -18.87 5.56
C GLY A 346 18.58 -20.41 5.43
N PRO A 347 19.75 -21.08 5.35
CA PRO A 347 21.11 -20.56 5.57
C PRO A 347 21.65 -19.66 4.46
N ALA A 348 21.21 -19.81 3.20
CA ALA A 348 21.46 -18.84 2.12
C ALA A 348 20.32 -17.83 2.12
N VAL A 349 20.63 -16.55 2.34
CA VAL A 349 19.63 -15.49 2.47
C VAL A 349 19.66 -14.65 1.21
N THR A 350 18.57 -14.65 0.45
CA THR A 350 18.38 -13.71 -0.65
C THR A 350 17.83 -12.38 -0.14
N LEU A 351 17.98 -11.32 -0.94
CA LEU A 351 17.38 -10.03 -0.62
C LEU A 351 15.83 -10.15 -0.49
N LYS A 352 15.21 -10.94 -1.36
CA LYS A 352 13.76 -11.21 -1.31
C LYS A 352 13.35 -11.86 0.01
N ASP A 353 14.04 -12.93 0.43
CA ASP A 353 13.72 -13.62 1.68
C ASP A 353 13.88 -12.70 2.89
N TYR A 354 14.93 -11.88 2.88
CA TYR A 354 15.18 -10.90 3.92
C TYR A 354 14.09 -9.82 3.97
N ARG A 355 13.74 -9.20 2.83
CA ARG A 355 12.70 -8.16 2.77
C ARG A 355 11.31 -8.70 3.16
N ALA A 356 11.00 -9.94 2.80
CA ALA A 356 9.78 -10.61 3.28
C ALA A 356 9.82 -10.90 4.79
N CYS A 357 11.01 -11.16 5.35
CA CYS A 357 11.19 -11.39 6.78
C CYS A 357 11.06 -10.12 7.62
N PHE A 358 11.56 -8.98 7.13
CA PHE A 358 11.51 -7.68 7.81
C PHE A 358 10.99 -6.57 6.87
N PRO A 359 9.66 -6.52 6.62
CA PRO A 359 9.10 -5.72 5.53
C PRO A 359 8.78 -4.26 5.89
N PHE A 360 8.87 -3.86 7.16
CA PHE A 360 8.37 -2.56 7.60
C PHE A 360 9.42 -1.47 7.44
N GLU A 361 9.14 -0.50 6.57
CA GLU A 361 9.94 0.71 6.46
C GLU A 361 9.71 1.60 7.68
N ASP A 362 10.77 1.81 8.44
CA ASP A 362 10.73 2.66 9.62
C ASP A 362 12.13 3.18 9.96
N TYR A 363 12.22 4.24 10.75
CA TYR A 363 13.49 4.84 11.14
C TYR A 363 14.03 4.26 12.46
N LEU A 364 15.36 4.34 12.64
CA LEU A 364 16.06 3.95 13.86
C LEU A 364 16.59 5.18 14.58
N SER A 365 16.26 5.32 15.86
CA SER A 365 16.77 6.39 16.71
C SER A 365 17.40 5.87 17.99
N ARG A 366 18.40 6.60 18.46
CA ARG A 366 19.08 6.35 19.73
C ARG A 366 18.75 7.45 20.74
N PHE A 367 18.44 7.02 21.96
CA PHE A 367 18.15 7.88 23.11
C PHE A 367 19.14 7.62 24.25
N VAL A 368 19.21 8.54 25.21
CA VAL A 368 19.95 8.39 26.46
C VAL A 368 18.94 8.35 27.60
N ILE A 369 18.92 7.24 28.35
CA ILE A 369 18.00 7.05 29.49
C ILE A 369 18.75 6.63 30.73
N THR A 370 18.15 6.84 31.91
CA THR A 370 18.70 6.36 33.16
C THR A 370 18.49 4.86 33.38
N GLY A 371 19.29 4.22 34.24
CA GLY A 371 19.08 2.84 34.60
C GLY A 371 17.72 2.60 35.30
N ALA A 372 17.22 3.57 36.05
CA ALA A 372 15.87 3.50 36.62
C ALA A 372 14.79 3.47 35.52
N GLN A 373 14.91 4.30 34.47
CA GLN A 373 14.02 4.25 33.31
C GLN A 373 14.15 2.93 32.56
N LEU A 374 15.38 2.45 32.38
CA LEU A 374 15.62 1.15 31.72
C LEU A 374 14.98 -0.01 32.47
N LYS A 375 15.09 -0.07 33.81
CA LYS A 375 14.43 -1.09 34.64
C LYS A 375 12.91 -1.03 34.49
N ARG A 376 12.33 0.16 34.53
CA ARG A 376 10.88 0.37 34.32
C ARG A 376 10.41 -0.15 32.96
N ILE A 377 11.19 0.10 31.90
CA ILE A 377 10.91 -0.44 30.55
C ILE A 377 10.91 -1.97 30.60
N PHE A 378 11.96 -2.60 31.17
CA PHE A 378 12.05 -4.06 31.21
C PHE A 378 10.98 -4.70 32.09
N GLU A 379 10.64 -4.10 33.20
CA GLU A 379 9.51 -4.54 34.05
C GLU A 379 8.20 -4.55 33.25
N HIS A 380 7.99 -3.52 32.41
CA HIS A 380 6.79 -3.41 31.58
C HIS A 380 6.77 -4.40 30.41
N ILE A 381 7.84 -4.52 29.63
CA ILE A 381 7.86 -5.34 28.41
C ILE A 381 7.91 -6.84 28.72
N MET A 382 8.34 -7.24 29.92
CA MET A 382 8.43 -8.65 30.32
C MET A 382 7.15 -9.20 30.96
N ARG A 383 6.10 -8.40 31.12
CA ARG A 383 4.83 -8.82 31.69
C ARG A 383 4.18 -9.98 30.90
N PRO A 384 3.40 -10.85 31.56
CA PRO A 384 2.69 -11.94 30.89
C PRO A 384 1.79 -11.48 29.72
N GLU A 385 1.16 -10.30 29.83
CA GLU A 385 0.27 -9.73 28.82
C GLU A 385 0.98 -9.50 27.47
N ASN A 386 2.28 -9.22 27.49
CA ASN A 386 3.08 -9.08 26.29
C ASN A 386 3.50 -10.42 25.66
N ARG A 387 3.20 -11.55 26.31
CA ARG A 387 3.55 -12.91 25.87
C ARG A 387 2.34 -13.80 25.57
N ASN A 388 1.14 -13.24 25.55
CA ASN A 388 -0.11 -13.94 25.24
C ASN A 388 -0.63 -13.64 23.82
N ASN A 389 0.17 -12.97 22.98
CA ASN A 389 -0.14 -12.45 21.64
C ASN A 389 -1.05 -11.21 21.59
N GLU A 390 -1.40 -10.61 22.72
CA GLU A 390 -2.21 -9.38 22.79
C GLU A 390 -1.33 -8.12 22.87
N GLY A 391 -0.14 -8.23 23.53
CA GLY A 391 0.82 -7.15 23.66
C GLY A 391 2.03 -7.27 22.74
N GLU A 392 2.96 -6.32 22.86
CA GLU A 392 4.22 -6.34 22.11
C GLU A 392 5.33 -7.03 22.89
N CYS A 393 5.85 -8.12 22.36
CA CYS A 393 7.02 -8.81 22.86
C CYS A 393 8.28 -8.30 22.17
N TYR A 394 9.39 -8.21 22.88
CA TYR A 394 10.65 -7.69 22.37
C TYR A 394 11.76 -8.70 22.32
N GLN A 395 12.62 -8.57 21.31
CA GLN A 395 13.92 -9.20 21.22
C GLN A 395 14.98 -8.18 21.65
N VAL A 396 16.02 -8.61 22.35
CA VAL A 396 17.07 -7.73 22.89
C VAL A 396 18.46 -8.17 22.46
N ASN A 397 19.41 -7.23 22.40
CA ASN A 397 20.80 -7.55 22.03
C ASN A 397 21.55 -8.32 23.14
N GLY A 398 22.62 -9.01 22.77
CA GLY A 398 23.35 -9.97 23.60
C GLY A 398 24.02 -9.44 24.87
N ARG A 399 24.13 -8.10 25.01
CA ARG A 399 24.68 -7.46 26.22
C ARG A 399 23.69 -7.42 27.39
N ILE A 400 22.41 -7.75 27.14
CA ILE A 400 21.33 -7.70 28.12
C ILE A 400 21.06 -9.10 28.67
N ARG A 401 20.80 -9.16 29.97
CA ARG A 401 20.22 -10.32 30.68
C ARG A 401 19.17 -9.81 31.67
N ALA A 402 17.95 -10.31 31.54
CA ALA A 402 16.86 -9.92 32.43
C ALA A 402 16.11 -11.15 32.93
N VAL A 403 15.71 -11.08 34.20
CA VAL A 403 14.91 -12.14 34.88
C VAL A 403 13.65 -11.49 35.41
N TYR A 404 12.49 -12.05 35.07
CA TYR A 404 11.19 -11.58 35.51
C TYR A 404 10.42 -12.68 36.28
N ASN A 405 9.79 -12.33 37.39
CA ASN A 405 8.94 -13.21 38.18
C ASN A 405 7.47 -13.02 37.76
N ASN A 406 6.90 -14.04 37.11
CA ASN A 406 5.50 -14.04 36.67
C ASN A 406 4.49 -14.00 37.81
N ALA A 407 4.80 -14.63 38.95
CA ALA A 407 3.87 -14.70 40.07
C ALA A 407 3.86 -13.40 40.89
N ALA A 408 5.01 -12.77 41.03
CA ALA A 408 5.15 -11.48 41.74
C ALA A 408 4.90 -10.26 40.83
N HIS A 409 4.86 -10.44 39.49
CA HIS A 409 4.77 -9.38 38.50
C HIS A 409 5.87 -8.33 38.64
N ASP A 410 7.12 -8.76 38.89
CA ASP A 410 8.25 -7.87 39.10
C ASP A 410 9.51 -8.28 38.32
N LEU A 411 10.37 -7.30 38.07
CA LEU A 411 11.69 -7.49 37.47
C LEU A 411 12.69 -7.91 38.56
N VAL A 412 13.07 -9.18 38.58
CA VAL A 412 14.00 -9.74 39.58
C VAL A 412 15.41 -9.19 39.42
N SER A 413 15.88 -9.10 38.15
CA SER A 413 17.20 -8.58 37.85
C SER A 413 17.29 -8.07 36.41
N LEU A 414 18.12 -7.04 36.21
CA LEU A 414 18.51 -6.55 34.91
C LEU A 414 20.01 -6.30 34.88
N GLY A 415 20.70 -6.99 33.99
CA GLY A 415 22.14 -6.88 33.78
C GLY A 415 22.49 -6.37 32.39
N PHE A 416 23.56 -5.58 32.35
CA PHE A 416 24.20 -5.08 31.13
C PHE A 416 25.66 -5.47 31.13
N SER A 417 26.13 -6.16 30.07
CA SER A 417 27.51 -6.65 29.92
C SER A 417 28.05 -7.36 31.16
N GLY A 418 27.20 -8.17 31.82
CA GLY A 418 27.56 -8.97 33.00
C GLY A 418 27.51 -8.25 34.35
N SER A 419 27.18 -6.94 34.36
CA SER A 419 27.02 -6.16 35.59
C SER A 419 25.57 -5.72 35.79
N PRO A 420 25.08 -5.60 37.06
CA PRO A 420 23.75 -5.06 37.31
C PRO A 420 23.58 -3.64 36.76
N VAL A 421 22.38 -3.35 36.22
CA VAL A 421 22.02 -1.98 35.82
C VAL A 421 21.89 -1.08 37.05
N VAL A 422 22.55 0.07 37.02
CA VAL A 422 22.59 1.07 38.13
C VAL A 422 21.63 2.22 37.81
N ASP A 423 20.76 2.60 38.75
CA ASP A 423 19.65 3.51 38.52
C ASP A 423 20.07 4.88 38.03
N ASP A 424 21.12 5.47 38.63
CA ASP A 424 21.60 6.79 38.30
C ASP A 424 22.61 6.82 37.14
N HIS A 425 22.98 5.65 36.61
CA HIS A 425 23.83 5.58 35.41
C HIS A 425 23.00 5.76 34.14
N THR A 426 23.57 6.34 33.11
CA THR A 426 22.93 6.52 31.83
C THR A 426 23.32 5.40 30.83
N TYR A 427 22.35 4.97 30.07
CA TYR A 427 22.47 3.96 29.03
C TYR A 427 21.91 4.50 27.72
N THR A 428 22.49 4.09 26.60
CA THR A 428 21.95 4.38 25.29
C THR A 428 21.00 3.27 24.86
N ILE A 429 19.78 3.65 24.42
CA ILE A 429 18.78 2.72 23.92
C ILE A 429 18.42 3.01 22.47
N GLY A 430 18.44 1.98 21.62
CA GLY A 430 17.98 2.02 20.22
C GLY A 430 16.52 1.60 20.13
N LEU A 431 15.70 2.41 19.45
CA LEU A 431 14.28 2.17 19.24
C LEU A 431 13.92 2.42 17.78
N ILE A 432 12.98 1.62 17.25
CA ILE A 432 12.37 1.75 15.93
C ILE A 432 11.20 2.74 16.03
N GLY A 433 10.95 3.54 15.01
CA GLY A 433 9.99 4.64 15.00
C GLY A 433 8.58 4.28 15.49
N TYR A 434 8.06 3.12 15.08
CA TYR A 434 6.78 2.62 15.58
C TYR A 434 6.73 2.53 17.11
N HIS A 435 7.81 2.02 17.72
CA HIS A 435 7.89 1.89 19.18
C HIS A 435 8.15 3.23 19.88
N ILE A 436 8.77 4.20 19.19
CA ILE A 436 8.93 5.57 19.70
C ILE A 436 7.57 6.26 19.77
N LEU A 437 6.79 6.18 18.70
CA LEU A 437 5.45 6.78 18.63
C LEU A 437 4.48 6.20 19.68
N ASN A 438 4.66 4.95 20.04
CA ASN A 438 3.82 4.22 20.98
C ASN A 438 4.52 3.94 22.32
N SER A 439 5.60 4.66 22.64
CA SER A 439 6.49 4.38 23.78
C SER A 439 5.78 4.39 25.14
N ALA A 440 4.80 5.27 25.33
CA ALA A 440 4.02 5.31 26.56
C ALA A 440 3.22 4.02 26.80
N ALA A 441 2.62 3.46 25.76
CA ALA A 441 1.82 2.23 25.84
C ALA A 441 2.69 0.97 25.87
N PHE A 442 3.71 0.89 25.01
CA PHE A 442 4.49 -0.34 24.83
C PHE A 442 5.73 -0.45 25.72
N LEU A 443 6.29 0.68 26.15
CA LEU A 443 7.52 0.72 26.93
C LEU A 443 7.34 1.35 28.32
N ASN A 444 6.16 1.84 28.65
CA ASN A 444 5.89 2.59 29.89
C ASN A 444 6.85 3.79 30.09
N ILE A 445 7.16 4.50 29.01
CA ILE A 445 7.98 5.70 29.02
C ILE A 445 7.43 6.68 28.00
N THR A 446 7.24 7.93 28.41
CA THR A 446 6.75 8.97 27.49
C THR A 446 7.87 9.49 26.58
N ASN A 447 7.51 10.14 25.47
CA ASN A 447 8.49 10.74 24.58
C ASN A 447 9.30 11.86 25.29
N ASP A 448 8.68 12.62 26.18
CA ASP A 448 9.36 13.66 26.97
C ASP A 448 10.40 13.03 27.92
N GLU A 449 10.09 11.89 28.53
CA GLU A 449 11.04 11.16 29.38
C GLU A 449 12.19 10.54 28.57
N LEU A 450 11.95 10.09 27.34
CA LEU A 450 13.00 9.63 26.42
C LEU A 450 13.96 10.76 26.04
N LEU A 451 13.48 11.99 25.99
CA LEU A 451 14.27 13.19 25.66
C LEU A 451 14.85 13.90 26.88
N ALA A 452 14.51 13.50 28.11
CA ALA A 452 14.91 14.18 29.33
C ALA A 452 16.44 14.24 29.55
N ASN A 453 17.18 13.26 29.03
CA ASN A 453 18.65 13.20 29.18
C ASN A 453 19.41 13.68 27.92
N GLY A 454 18.71 14.35 26.99
CA GLY A 454 19.28 14.93 25.78
C GLY A 454 18.44 14.58 24.52
N PRO A 455 18.79 15.24 23.41
CA PRO A 455 18.07 15.00 22.16
C PRO A 455 18.31 13.58 21.63
N SER A 456 17.31 13.03 20.95
CA SER A 456 17.48 11.78 20.22
C SER A 456 18.42 11.97 19.02
N LYS A 457 19.11 10.90 18.65
CA LYS A 457 19.90 10.84 17.42
C LYS A 457 19.24 9.88 16.45
N VAL A 458 18.76 10.36 15.32
CA VAL A 458 18.33 9.50 14.21
C VAL A 458 19.60 8.86 13.64
N ILE A 459 19.63 7.53 13.67
CA ILE A 459 20.73 6.71 13.16
C ILE A 459 20.53 6.40 11.69
N ALA A 460 19.30 6.02 11.35
CA ALA A 460 18.92 5.70 9.98
C ALA A 460 17.45 6.01 9.73
N THR A 461 17.12 6.31 8.50
CA THR A 461 15.75 6.55 8.03
C THR A 461 15.02 5.27 7.60
N SER A 462 15.78 4.18 7.36
CA SER A 462 15.25 2.86 7.00
C SER A 462 15.97 1.78 7.81
N VAL A 463 15.24 1.11 8.69
CA VAL A 463 15.75 -0.06 9.45
C VAL A 463 16.05 -1.24 8.53
N PRO A 464 15.20 -1.56 7.54
CA PRO A 464 15.52 -2.62 6.58
C PRO A 464 16.83 -2.40 5.84
N ASP A 465 17.15 -1.17 5.46
CA ASP A 465 18.41 -0.88 4.75
C ASP A 465 19.63 -1.08 5.65
N VAL A 466 19.53 -0.67 6.91
CA VAL A 466 20.60 -0.89 7.91
C VAL A 466 20.85 -2.38 8.12
N LEU A 467 19.79 -3.18 8.28
CA LEU A 467 19.94 -4.63 8.43
C LEU A 467 20.47 -5.29 7.15
N GLU A 468 20.05 -4.83 5.97
CA GLU A 468 20.57 -5.30 4.68
C GLU A 468 22.08 -5.04 4.57
N GLU A 469 22.54 -3.83 4.91
CA GLU A 469 23.95 -3.46 4.93
C GLU A 469 24.75 -4.35 5.91
N TYR A 470 24.19 -4.55 7.12
CA TYR A 470 24.80 -5.46 8.10
C TYR A 470 24.93 -6.89 7.55
N LEU A 471 23.86 -7.44 6.97
CA LEU A 471 23.86 -8.78 6.41
C LEU A 471 24.84 -8.93 5.25
N LYS A 472 24.94 -7.92 4.37
CA LYS A 472 25.91 -7.91 3.24
C LYS A 472 27.35 -7.86 3.72
N SER A 473 27.63 -7.13 4.80
CA SER A 473 29.00 -6.97 5.34
C SER A 473 29.42 -8.15 6.23
N HIS A 474 28.49 -8.98 6.70
CA HIS A 474 28.75 -10.09 7.63
C HIS A 474 28.34 -11.43 6.99
N GLN A 475 29.31 -12.32 6.80
CA GLN A 475 29.06 -13.65 6.25
C GLN A 475 29.32 -14.74 7.30
N ASN A 476 28.65 -15.88 7.15
CA ASN A 476 28.75 -17.03 8.05
C ASN A 476 28.41 -16.67 9.49
N ILE A 477 27.41 -15.84 9.65
CA ILE A 477 26.89 -15.42 10.96
C ILE A 477 25.81 -16.38 11.45
N GLY A 478 25.65 -16.44 12.75
CA GLY A 478 24.57 -17.20 13.39
C GLY A 478 24.36 -16.73 14.82
N ARG A 479 23.16 -16.96 15.32
CA ARG A 479 22.80 -16.70 16.71
C ARG A 479 22.00 -17.85 17.22
N LYS A 480 22.06 -18.04 18.55
CA LYS A 480 21.29 -19.05 19.27
C LYS A 480 20.41 -18.35 20.32
N VAL A 481 19.42 -19.04 20.81
CA VAL A 481 18.69 -18.65 22.01
C VAL A 481 19.65 -18.78 23.20
N GLU A 482 19.83 -17.71 23.97
CA GLU A 482 20.84 -17.57 25.02
C GLU A 482 20.25 -17.32 26.40
N GLY A 483 18.93 -17.25 26.52
CA GLY A 483 18.25 -16.88 27.76
C GLY A 483 18.48 -15.40 28.11
N ARG A 484 18.42 -14.51 27.10
CA ARG A 484 18.54 -13.05 27.31
C ARG A 484 17.42 -12.53 28.18
N LEU A 485 16.20 -13.05 27.96
CA LEU A 485 15.01 -12.78 28.76
C LEU A 485 14.53 -14.11 29.37
N THR A 486 14.54 -14.22 30.69
CA THR A 486 14.11 -15.42 31.42
C THR A 486 12.95 -15.13 32.36
N TYR A 487 12.08 -16.08 32.50
CA TYR A 487 10.82 -15.97 33.26
C TYR A 487 10.75 -17.07 34.32
N GLN A 488 10.43 -16.69 35.56
CA GLN A 488 10.31 -17.58 36.70
C GLN A 488 8.85 -17.69 37.15
#